data_7c3884141032d3da3bf3b6d4c7ba6671
#
_entry.id   7c3884141032d3da3bf3b6d4c7ba6671
#
_cell.length_a   1.000
_cell.length_b   1.000
_cell.length_c   1.000
_cell.angle_alpha   90.00
_cell.angle_beta   90.00
_cell.angle_gamma   90.00
#
_symmetry.space_group_name_H-M   'P 1'
#
loop_
_entity.id
_entity.type
_entity.pdbx_description
1 polymer ?
#
loop_
_entity_poly.entity_id
_entity_poly.type
_entity_poly.pdbx_seq_one_letter_code
_entity_poly.pdbx_strand_id
1 'polypeptide(L)'
;MSVMSSANPKFVEILQGPYTGVLTTLFADGSPQSTPVWFLLDGDDILFSTTAGKQKLRNIARDPRATFAVYNPTNDMSYVEVRGTIVVTDDQTANTRDRIVQKHGYADGSAFDAPGTQRFTLRLTPTKIIGR
;
A
#
# COMPACT_ATOMS: atom_id res chain seq x y z
N MET A 1 -19.41 1.93 -10.51
CA MET A 1 -18.08 1.35 -10.87
C MET A 1 -17.01 2.00 -10.01
N SER A 2 -16.04 1.22 -9.56
CA SER A 2 -14.90 1.76 -8.84
C SER A 2 -13.90 2.45 -9.79
N VAL A 3 -13.05 3.28 -9.24
CA VAL A 3 -11.97 3.93 -9.99
C VAL A 3 -11.03 2.87 -10.59
N MET A 4 -10.74 1.80 -9.80
CA MET A 4 -9.85 0.72 -10.24
C MET A 4 -10.43 -0.06 -11.43
N SER A 5 -11.73 -0.32 -11.44
CA SER A 5 -12.36 -1.08 -12.52
C SER A 5 -12.33 -0.37 -13.87
N SER A 6 -12.17 0.96 -13.85
CA SER A 6 -12.07 1.80 -15.05
C SER A 6 -10.61 2.15 -15.40
N ALA A 7 -9.64 1.65 -14.64
CA ALA A 7 -8.24 2.00 -14.83
C ALA A 7 -7.68 1.36 -16.10
N ASN A 8 -6.67 2.00 -16.66
CA ASN A 8 -5.92 1.44 -17.78
C ASN A 8 -5.35 0.06 -17.38
N PRO A 9 -5.57 -0.99 -18.19
CA PRO A 9 -5.04 -2.31 -17.88
C PRO A 9 -3.54 -2.37 -17.62
N LYS A 10 -2.75 -1.49 -18.25
CA LYS A 10 -1.31 -1.38 -17.98
C LYS A 10 -1.02 -1.01 -16.52
N PHE A 11 -1.84 -0.14 -15.94
CA PHE A 11 -1.68 0.27 -14.55
C PHE A 11 -2.02 -0.88 -13.60
N VAL A 12 -3.09 -1.59 -13.89
CA VAL A 12 -3.49 -2.77 -13.11
C VAL A 12 -2.39 -3.84 -13.15
N GLU A 13 -1.78 -4.06 -14.31
CA GLU A 13 -0.68 -5.01 -14.46
C GLU A 13 0.51 -4.65 -13.55
N ILE A 14 0.89 -3.36 -13.50
CA ILE A 14 1.95 -2.90 -12.59
C ILE A 14 1.57 -3.16 -11.13
N LEU A 15 0.32 -2.88 -10.77
CA LEU A 15 -0.18 -3.08 -9.40
C LEU A 15 -0.27 -4.56 -9.00
N GLN A 16 -0.26 -5.47 -9.94
CA GLN A 16 -0.24 -6.91 -9.69
C GLN A 16 1.18 -7.46 -9.51
N GLY A 17 2.21 -6.73 -9.91
CA GLY A 17 3.60 -7.18 -9.85
C GLY A 17 4.20 -7.15 -8.44
N PRO A 18 5.22 -7.99 -8.19
CA PRO A 18 5.91 -8.03 -6.89
C PRO A 18 6.96 -6.92 -6.80
N TYR A 19 6.49 -5.68 -6.78
CA TYR A 19 7.36 -4.50 -6.81
C TYR A 19 7.33 -3.76 -5.49
N THR A 20 8.30 -2.85 -5.31
CA THR A 20 8.30 -1.90 -4.20
C THR A 20 7.76 -0.57 -4.70
N GLY A 21 6.75 -0.05 -4.02
CA GLY A 21 6.23 1.28 -4.30
C GLY A 21 6.55 2.24 -3.17
N VAL A 22 6.07 3.49 -3.32
CA VAL A 22 6.24 4.54 -2.32
C VAL A 22 4.88 5.01 -1.85
N LEU A 23 4.63 4.86 -0.56
CA LEU A 23 3.41 5.35 0.08
C LEU A 23 3.70 6.70 0.73
N THR A 24 2.86 7.70 0.43
CA THR A 24 2.98 9.05 0.96
C THR A 24 1.75 9.39 1.79
N THR A 25 1.99 9.80 3.03
CA THR A 25 0.97 10.27 3.97
C THR A 25 1.36 11.67 4.46
N LEU A 26 0.50 12.33 5.24
CA LEU A 26 0.69 13.74 5.60
C LEU A 26 0.93 13.90 7.10
N PHE A 27 2.00 14.63 7.45
CA PHE A 27 2.22 15.11 8.81
C PHE A 27 1.17 16.14 9.22
N ALA A 28 1.13 16.48 10.51
CA ALA A 28 0.19 17.45 11.08
C ALA A 28 0.26 18.82 10.41
N ASP A 29 1.45 19.24 9.97
CA ASP A 29 1.67 20.52 9.31
C ASP A 29 1.34 20.47 7.80
N GLY A 30 0.86 19.34 7.29
CA GLY A 30 0.55 19.14 5.89
C GLY A 30 1.74 18.73 5.02
N SER A 31 2.94 18.62 5.60
CA SER A 31 4.08 18.14 4.82
C SER A 31 3.98 16.63 4.57
N PRO A 32 4.48 16.16 3.41
CA PRO A 32 4.38 14.75 3.07
C PRO A 32 5.50 13.91 3.70
N GLN A 33 5.18 12.67 4.05
CA GLN A 33 6.13 11.63 4.45
C GLN A 33 6.03 10.48 3.47
N SER A 34 7.14 10.10 2.84
CA SER A 34 7.18 9.03 1.84
C SER A 34 8.07 7.89 2.32
N THR A 35 7.56 6.65 2.23
CA THR A 35 8.31 5.45 2.60
C THR A 35 8.13 4.38 1.54
N PRO A 36 9.18 3.59 1.22
CA PRO A 36 9.05 2.43 0.36
C PRO A 36 8.26 1.33 1.08
N VAL A 37 7.37 0.67 0.35
CA VAL A 37 6.49 -0.36 0.90
C VAL A 37 6.23 -1.46 -0.12
N TRP A 38 5.99 -2.67 0.38
CA TRP A 38 5.34 -3.72 -0.39
C TRP A 38 3.83 -3.56 -0.26
N PHE A 39 3.11 -4.15 -1.21
CA PHE A 39 1.67 -3.92 -1.33
C PHE A 39 0.97 -5.09 -2.00
N LEU A 40 -0.35 -5.10 -1.94
CA LEU A 40 -1.19 -6.11 -2.58
C LEU A 40 -2.43 -5.45 -3.17
N LEU A 41 -2.68 -5.69 -4.46
CA LEU A 41 -3.95 -5.32 -5.07
C LEU A 41 -5.01 -6.33 -4.59
N ASP A 42 -6.06 -5.84 -3.95
CA ASP A 42 -7.15 -6.64 -3.39
C ASP A 42 -8.47 -6.11 -3.92
N GLY A 43 -8.99 -6.76 -4.97
CA GLY A 43 -10.15 -6.23 -5.67
C GLY A 43 -9.87 -4.86 -6.26
N ASP A 44 -10.61 -3.86 -5.79
CA ASP A 44 -10.48 -2.48 -6.28
C ASP A 44 -9.57 -1.61 -5.41
N ASP A 45 -9.04 -2.17 -4.33
CA ASP A 45 -8.26 -1.45 -3.33
C ASP A 45 -6.81 -1.94 -3.29
N ILE A 46 -5.96 -1.18 -2.63
CA ILE A 46 -4.57 -1.57 -2.38
C ILE A 46 -4.35 -1.74 -0.88
N LEU A 47 -3.77 -2.87 -0.50
CA LEU A 47 -3.47 -3.17 0.88
C LEU A 47 -1.99 -2.98 1.18
N PHE A 48 -1.73 -2.44 2.36
CA PHE A 48 -0.40 -2.37 2.95
C PHE A 48 -0.45 -2.95 4.35
N SER A 49 0.68 -3.38 4.88
CA SER A 49 0.80 -3.87 6.25
C SER A 49 1.87 -3.05 6.97
N THR A 50 1.58 -2.67 8.20
CA THR A 50 2.53 -1.95 9.05
C THR A 50 2.40 -2.38 10.51
N THR A 51 3.40 -2.02 11.31
CA THR A 51 3.44 -2.35 12.73
C THR A 51 3.05 -1.14 13.59
N ALA A 52 2.65 -1.40 14.83
CA ALA A 52 2.32 -0.36 15.80
C ALA A 52 3.48 0.62 15.98
N GLY A 53 3.15 1.88 16.25
CA GLY A 53 4.14 2.93 16.54
C GLY A 53 4.74 3.62 15.33
N LYS A 54 4.35 3.25 14.12
CA LYS A 54 4.86 3.89 12.90
C LYS A 54 4.23 5.26 12.68
N GLN A 55 5.03 6.19 12.16
CA GLN A 55 4.56 7.56 11.88
C GLN A 55 3.38 7.57 10.90
N LYS A 56 3.39 6.70 9.89
CA LYS A 56 2.30 6.65 8.92
C LYS A 56 0.95 6.32 9.56
N LEU A 57 0.92 5.52 10.63
CA LEU A 57 -0.33 5.25 11.37
C LEU A 57 -0.87 6.52 12.03
N ARG A 58 0.00 7.30 12.67
CA ARG A 58 -0.40 8.58 13.28
C ARG A 58 -0.86 9.56 12.22
N ASN A 59 -0.17 9.61 11.10
CA ASN A 59 -0.54 10.48 9.97
C ASN A 59 -1.94 10.15 9.44
N ILE A 60 -2.20 8.88 9.16
CA ILE A 60 -3.48 8.41 8.61
C ILE A 60 -4.63 8.61 9.60
N ALA A 61 -4.38 8.41 10.90
CA ALA A 61 -5.39 8.62 11.92
C ALA A 61 -5.89 10.07 11.96
N ARG A 62 -5.02 11.02 11.63
CA ARG A 62 -5.36 12.45 11.60
C ARG A 62 -5.89 12.89 10.25
N ASP A 63 -5.30 12.40 9.17
CA ASP A 63 -5.67 12.73 7.78
C ASP A 63 -5.56 11.48 6.93
N PRO A 64 -6.69 10.92 6.46
CA PRO A 64 -6.68 9.64 5.76
C PRO A 64 -6.20 9.71 4.31
N ARG A 65 -5.92 10.91 3.80
CA ARG A 65 -5.47 11.08 2.41
C ARG A 65 -4.07 10.51 2.23
N ALA A 66 -3.88 9.81 1.11
CA ALA A 66 -2.60 9.21 0.77
C ALA A 66 -2.43 9.10 -0.74
N THR A 67 -1.18 8.97 -1.15
CA THR A 67 -0.83 8.59 -2.51
C THR A 67 0.12 7.40 -2.49
N PHE A 68 0.00 6.56 -3.50
CA PHE A 68 0.88 5.42 -3.69
C PHE A 68 1.38 5.40 -5.13
N ALA A 69 2.68 5.33 -5.31
CA ALA A 69 3.29 5.31 -6.63
C ALA A 69 4.21 4.10 -6.77
N VAL A 70 4.14 3.45 -7.93
CA VAL A 70 5.03 2.35 -8.26
C VAL A 70 5.34 2.40 -9.75
N TYR A 71 6.57 2.10 -10.12
CA TYR A 71 6.99 2.05 -11.51
C TYR A 71 7.33 0.63 -11.95
N ASN A 72 7.28 0.41 -13.26
CA ASN A 72 7.67 -0.86 -13.86
C ASN A 72 9.20 -0.96 -13.88
N PRO A 73 9.82 -1.92 -13.16
CA PRO A 73 11.29 -2.01 -13.11
C PRO A 73 11.97 -2.31 -14.45
N THR A 74 11.22 -2.85 -15.41
CA THR A 74 11.77 -3.12 -16.75
C THR A 74 11.60 -1.95 -17.71
N ASN A 75 10.78 -0.95 -17.30
CA ASN A 75 10.57 0.28 -18.06
C ASN A 75 10.17 1.38 -17.09
N ASP A 76 11.15 2.08 -16.54
CA ASP A 76 10.97 3.08 -15.48
C ASP A 76 10.21 4.34 -15.93
N MET A 77 9.97 4.49 -17.23
CA MET A 77 9.07 5.53 -17.73
C MET A 77 7.59 5.14 -17.60
N SER A 78 7.30 3.88 -17.32
CA SER A 78 5.96 3.38 -17.09
C SER A 78 5.69 3.29 -15.59
N TYR A 79 4.71 4.03 -15.10
CA TYR A 79 4.38 4.07 -13.67
C TYR A 79 2.89 4.27 -13.46
N VAL A 80 2.45 4.03 -12.24
CA VAL A 80 1.10 4.34 -11.79
C VAL A 80 1.15 5.08 -10.45
N GLU A 81 0.32 6.11 -10.32
CA GLU A 81 0.06 6.80 -9.05
C GLU A 81 -1.40 6.61 -8.68
N VAL A 82 -1.65 6.17 -7.47
CA VAL A 82 -2.99 5.97 -6.92
C VAL A 82 -3.18 6.97 -5.79
N ARG A 83 -4.19 7.84 -5.93
CA ARG A 83 -4.60 8.77 -4.88
C ARG A 83 -5.87 8.26 -4.23
N GLY A 84 -5.99 8.42 -2.94
CA GLY A 84 -7.19 8.00 -2.25
C GLY A 84 -7.13 8.22 -0.75
N THR A 85 -7.95 7.46 -0.04
CA THR A 85 -8.03 7.51 1.41
C THR A 85 -7.79 6.12 1.99
N ILE A 86 -7.20 6.09 3.18
CA ILE A 86 -6.85 4.84 3.86
C ILE A 86 -7.73 4.64 5.08
N VAL A 87 -8.25 3.40 5.21
CA VAL A 87 -8.88 2.89 6.44
C VAL A 87 -7.91 1.91 7.09
N VAL A 88 -7.71 2.06 8.39
CA VAL A 88 -6.84 1.18 9.19
C VAL A 88 -7.68 0.17 9.93
N THR A 89 -7.31 -1.10 9.85
CA THR A 89 -7.93 -2.18 10.64
C THR A 89 -6.85 -3.03 11.29
N ASP A 90 -7.22 -3.69 12.39
CA ASP A 90 -6.32 -4.65 13.03
C ASP A 90 -6.06 -5.83 12.10
N ASP A 91 -4.82 -6.33 12.14
CA ASP A 91 -4.42 -7.57 11.44
C ASP A 91 -3.88 -8.56 12.48
N GLN A 92 -4.76 -9.02 13.37
CA GLN A 92 -4.40 -9.82 14.53
C GLN A 92 -3.68 -11.12 14.17
N THR A 93 -4.06 -11.76 13.06
CA THR A 93 -3.45 -13.00 12.60
C THR A 93 -2.32 -12.75 11.60
N ALA A 94 -2.00 -11.47 11.31
CA ALA A 94 -1.01 -11.07 10.33
C ALA A 94 -1.32 -11.61 8.91
N ASN A 95 -2.60 -11.79 8.60
CA ASN A 95 -3.04 -12.33 7.30
C ASN A 95 -2.66 -11.40 6.14
N THR A 96 -2.87 -10.10 6.28
CA THR A 96 -2.49 -9.13 5.23
C THR A 96 -0.97 -9.14 5.02
N ARG A 97 -0.19 -9.13 6.10
CA ARG A 97 1.27 -9.26 6.02
C ARG A 97 1.67 -10.50 5.22
N ASP A 98 1.09 -11.65 5.56
CA ASP A 98 1.43 -12.92 4.91
C ASP A 98 1.07 -12.92 3.42
N ARG A 99 -0.09 -12.40 3.06
CA ARG A 99 -0.51 -12.29 1.66
C ARG A 99 0.44 -11.42 0.85
N ILE A 100 0.89 -10.31 1.43
CA ILE A 100 1.82 -9.39 0.78
C ILE A 100 3.17 -10.07 0.54
N VAL A 101 3.75 -10.70 1.58
CA VAL A 101 5.08 -11.32 1.44
C VAL A 101 5.05 -12.57 0.56
N GLN A 102 3.92 -13.28 0.50
CA GLN A 102 3.73 -14.41 -0.43
C GLN A 102 3.86 -13.96 -1.88
N LYS A 103 3.38 -12.78 -2.20
CA LYS A 103 3.54 -12.17 -3.52
C LYS A 103 5.02 -12.00 -3.89
N HIS A 104 5.89 -11.83 -2.90
CA HIS A 104 7.34 -11.69 -3.05
C HIS A 104 8.11 -13.00 -2.86
N GLY A 105 7.42 -14.13 -2.84
CA GLY A 105 8.05 -15.46 -2.80
C GLY A 105 8.27 -16.06 -1.42
N TYR A 106 7.80 -15.44 -0.36
CA TYR A 106 7.89 -15.99 1.00
C TYR A 106 6.67 -16.85 1.31
N ALA A 107 6.84 -17.88 2.14
CA ALA A 107 5.72 -18.73 2.58
C ALA A 107 4.79 -17.93 3.51
N ASP A 108 5.37 -17.20 4.45
CA ASP A 108 4.68 -16.26 5.34
C ASP A 108 5.65 -15.17 5.81
N GLY A 109 5.17 -14.23 6.60
CA GLY A 109 5.96 -13.11 7.10
C GLY A 109 6.42 -13.25 8.53
N SER A 110 6.31 -14.44 9.15
CA SER A 110 6.63 -14.62 10.58
C SER A 110 8.07 -14.23 10.91
N ALA A 111 9.01 -14.46 9.99
CA ALA A 111 10.42 -14.12 10.19
C ALA A 111 10.69 -12.61 10.25
N PHE A 112 9.75 -11.78 9.78
CA PHE A 112 9.90 -10.33 9.81
C PHE A 112 9.51 -9.70 11.14
N ASP A 113 8.82 -10.46 12.01
CA ASP A 113 8.24 -9.92 13.23
C ASP A 113 8.79 -10.60 14.46
N ALA A 114 9.12 -9.81 15.49
CA ALA A 114 9.40 -10.31 16.81
C ALA A 114 8.12 -10.81 17.48
N PRO A 115 8.20 -11.71 18.48
CA PRO A 115 7.04 -12.11 19.25
C PRO A 115 6.31 -10.90 19.85
N GLY A 116 4.98 -10.89 19.76
CA GLY A 116 4.15 -9.80 20.28
C GLY A 116 4.02 -8.61 19.35
N THR A 117 4.57 -8.66 18.16
CA THR A 117 4.40 -7.60 17.16
C THR A 117 2.92 -7.44 16.78
N GLN A 118 2.41 -6.20 16.89
CA GLN A 118 1.05 -5.88 16.49
C GLN A 118 1.08 -5.32 15.06
N ARG A 119 0.29 -5.94 14.18
CA ARG A 119 0.17 -5.56 12.77
C ARG A 119 -1.17 -4.90 12.49
N PHE A 120 -1.16 -3.99 11.52
CA PHE A 120 -2.36 -3.31 11.02
C PHE A 120 -2.41 -3.43 9.50
N THR A 121 -3.63 -3.54 8.98
CA THR A 121 -3.90 -3.44 7.54
C THR A 121 -4.27 -2.01 7.19
N LEU A 122 -3.61 -1.47 6.17
CA LEU A 122 -3.95 -0.19 5.58
C LEU A 122 -4.64 -0.46 4.25
N ARG A 123 -5.90 -0.06 4.13
CA ARG A 123 -6.67 -0.24 2.89
C ARG A 123 -6.84 1.10 2.19
N LEU A 124 -6.17 1.27 1.07
CA LEU A 124 -6.28 2.46 0.23
C LEU A 124 -7.40 2.25 -0.79
N THR A 125 -8.45 3.06 -0.69
CA THR A 125 -9.53 3.11 -1.68
C THR A 125 -9.21 4.22 -2.67
N PRO A 126 -8.99 3.89 -3.94
CA PRO A 126 -8.63 4.90 -4.94
C PRO A 126 -9.75 5.90 -5.22
N THR A 127 -9.39 7.17 -5.31
CA THR A 127 -10.24 8.24 -5.84
C THR A 127 -9.77 8.71 -7.22
N LYS A 128 -8.49 8.50 -7.53
CA LYS A 128 -7.91 8.83 -8.82
C LYS A 128 -6.70 7.95 -9.10
N ILE A 129 -6.60 7.47 -10.34
CA ILE A 129 -5.46 6.69 -10.80
C ILE A 129 -4.92 7.37 -12.06
N ILE A 130 -3.65 7.72 -12.04
CA ILE A 130 -2.93 8.31 -13.16
C ILE A 130 -1.62 7.57 -13.39
N GLY A 131 -1.04 7.74 -14.56
CA GLY A 131 0.22 7.09 -14.85
C GLY A 131 0.63 7.25 -16.30
N ARG A 132 1.60 6.42 -16.67
CA ARG A 132 2.19 6.49 -18.01
C ARG A 132 2.62 5.11 -18.50
#